data_3755b0e6c311514ef71a0cb5b213f76f
#
_entry.id   3755b0e6c311514ef71a0cb5b213f76f
#
_cell.length_a   1.000
_cell.length_b   1.000
_cell.length_c   1.000
_cell.angle_alpha   90.00
_cell.angle_beta   90.00
_cell.angle_gamma   90.00
#
_symmetry.space_group_name_H-M   'P 1'
#
loop_
_entity.id
_entity.type
_entity.pdbx_description
1 polymer ?
#
loop_
_entity_poly.entity_id
_entity_poly.type
_entity_poly.pdbx_seq_one_letter_code
_entity_poly.pdbx_strand_id
1 'polypeptide(L)'
;MTRTPRLISHQESPVVIVEALDLDAQGITRLSDENGQPGKVVFIRGALPTEHVTYILTRDKARFAKAKLQRLIKPAVYRTQPKCKVFGICGGCSMQHLDFAAQIAIKQRVLEDDLWHIGRLKAEEIMRPIAGPAWEYRHRGRLSVIDRSIKKGTVLVGFHEHNSAYVADMSACEVIPKTISDLLIPLRELVGSLSIRDRVPQIEFAVGDSPNTPEDRTKKHIALVIRHLLPLTKTDLDRLEDFAKQHELGIWLQAGGPETAKPFYPSEQQMLYRLPEFGIEMPFLPTDFTQVNHAVNQVLVSKALSLLEIKPNERIIDLFCGIGNFTLPIATQAKEV
;
A
#
# COMPACT_ATOMS: atom_id res chain seq x y z
N MET A 1 -29.76 -10.59 -26.89
CA MET A 1 -30.64 -10.00 -25.85
C MET A 1 -29.79 -9.05 -25.03
N THR A 2 -29.83 -7.79 -25.37
CA THR A 2 -29.13 -6.68 -24.63
C THR A 2 -29.90 -6.44 -23.36
N ARG A 3 -29.30 -6.84 -22.21
CA ARG A 3 -29.84 -6.52 -20.89
C ARG A 3 -29.71 -5.01 -20.64
N THR A 4 -30.83 -4.32 -20.59
CA THR A 4 -30.94 -2.94 -20.13
C THR A 4 -30.27 -2.81 -18.75
N PRO A 5 -29.33 -1.86 -18.54
CA PRO A 5 -28.77 -1.64 -17.21
C PRO A 5 -29.92 -1.23 -16.27
N ARG A 6 -30.13 -1.96 -15.18
CA ARG A 6 -31.05 -1.50 -14.13
C ARG A 6 -30.56 -0.14 -13.64
N LEU A 7 -31.44 0.84 -13.69
CA LEU A 7 -31.21 2.16 -13.08
C LEU A 7 -30.80 1.96 -11.63
N ILE A 8 -29.63 2.49 -11.26
CA ILE A 8 -29.14 2.44 -9.88
C ILE A 8 -30.13 3.30 -9.07
N SER A 9 -30.82 2.69 -8.11
CA SER A 9 -31.69 3.42 -7.20
C SER A 9 -30.80 4.30 -6.29
N HIS A 10 -30.96 5.60 -6.36
CA HIS A 10 -30.36 6.54 -5.41
C HIS A 10 -31.11 6.56 -4.07
N GLN A 11 -32.07 5.67 -3.90
CA GLN A 11 -32.86 5.56 -2.67
C GLN A 11 -32.02 4.89 -1.57
N GLU A 12 -32.10 5.46 -0.39
CA GLU A 12 -31.48 4.90 0.82
C GLU A 12 -32.13 3.54 1.17
N SER A 13 -31.31 2.56 1.55
CA SER A 13 -31.78 1.26 1.99
C SER A 13 -32.50 1.33 3.34
N PRO A 14 -33.30 0.33 3.72
CA PRO A 14 -33.62 0.09 5.12
C PRO A 14 -32.36 -0.12 5.96
N VAL A 15 -32.49 -0.06 7.28
CA VAL A 15 -31.39 -0.36 8.20
C VAL A 15 -31.05 -1.85 8.10
N VAL A 16 -29.76 -2.15 7.91
CA VAL A 16 -29.24 -3.52 7.87
C VAL A 16 -28.14 -3.69 8.92
N ILE A 17 -27.90 -4.93 9.32
CA ILE A 17 -26.75 -5.31 10.15
C ILE A 17 -25.66 -5.84 9.24
N VAL A 18 -24.44 -5.37 9.43
CA VAL A 18 -23.26 -5.87 8.71
C VAL A 18 -22.75 -7.13 9.39
N GLU A 19 -22.65 -8.23 8.63
CA GLU A 19 -22.33 -9.57 9.15
C GLU A 19 -20.83 -9.84 9.17
N ALA A 20 -20.12 -9.42 8.12
CA ALA A 20 -18.68 -9.72 7.92
C ALA A 20 -17.98 -8.60 7.17
N LEU A 21 -16.68 -8.74 6.96
CA LEU A 21 -15.84 -7.87 6.13
C LEU A 21 -15.09 -8.73 5.11
N ASP A 22 -14.96 -8.24 3.87
CA ASP A 22 -14.12 -8.88 2.86
C ASP A 22 -12.68 -8.33 2.90
N LEU A 23 -11.81 -8.88 2.02
CA LEU A 23 -10.41 -8.45 1.88
C LEU A 23 -10.25 -7.00 1.38
N ASP A 24 -11.25 -6.46 0.69
CA ASP A 24 -11.30 -5.07 0.24
C ASP A 24 -11.82 -4.10 1.33
N ALA A 25 -12.07 -4.62 2.55
CA ALA A 25 -12.68 -3.91 3.67
C ALA A 25 -14.09 -3.38 3.36
N GLN A 26 -14.87 -4.14 2.60
CA GLN A 26 -16.28 -3.88 2.38
C GLN A 26 -17.11 -4.69 3.39
N GLY A 27 -17.99 -4.03 4.12
CA GLY A 27 -18.97 -4.72 4.99
C GLY A 27 -19.90 -5.59 4.17
N ILE A 28 -20.15 -6.79 4.60
CA ILE A 28 -21.03 -7.75 3.95
C ILE A 28 -22.33 -7.84 4.70
N THR A 29 -23.45 -7.73 3.99
CA THR A 29 -24.78 -8.07 4.50
C THR A 29 -25.55 -8.89 3.48
N ARG A 30 -26.52 -9.69 3.93
CA ARG A 30 -27.43 -10.44 3.08
C ARG A 30 -28.82 -9.86 3.21
N LEU A 31 -29.45 -9.58 2.09
CA LEU A 31 -30.86 -9.26 2.09
C LEU A 31 -31.64 -10.59 2.20
N SER A 32 -32.57 -10.69 3.12
CA SER A 32 -33.54 -11.79 3.11
C SER A 32 -34.56 -11.52 2.02
N ASP A 33 -35.01 -12.56 1.35
CA ASP A 33 -36.18 -12.48 0.47
C ASP A 33 -37.49 -12.39 1.29
N GLU A 34 -38.63 -12.31 0.60
CA GLU A 34 -39.95 -12.20 1.21
C GLU A 34 -40.30 -13.43 2.09
N ASN A 35 -39.58 -14.56 1.90
CA ASN A 35 -39.73 -15.80 2.64
C ASN A 35 -38.70 -15.99 3.75
N GLY A 36 -37.84 -14.95 4.01
CA GLY A 36 -36.76 -15.01 5.00
C GLY A 36 -35.55 -15.84 4.57
N GLN A 37 -35.48 -16.29 3.30
CA GLN A 37 -34.33 -17.02 2.78
C GLN A 37 -33.16 -16.07 2.46
N PRO A 38 -31.91 -16.55 2.61
CA PRO A 38 -30.73 -15.76 2.27
C PRO A 38 -30.76 -15.30 0.81
N GLY A 39 -30.96 -14.03 0.61
CA GLY A 39 -31.02 -13.42 -0.72
C GLY A 39 -29.68 -12.89 -1.18
N LYS A 40 -29.72 -11.77 -1.85
CA LYS A 40 -28.60 -11.13 -2.51
C LYS A 40 -27.59 -10.58 -1.52
N VAL A 41 -26.30 -10.85 -1.75
CA VAL A 41 -25.20 -10.27 -1.00
C VAL A 41 -24.97 -8.82 -1.41
N VAL A 42 -24.78 -7.94 -0.42
CA VAL A 42 -24.46 -6.53 -0.60
C VAL A 42 -23.11 -6.23 0.06
N PHE A 43 -22.19 -5.69 -0.74
CA PHE A 43 -20.87 -5.23 -0.26
C PHE A 43 -20.94 -3.72 -0.02
N ILE A 44 -20.79 -3.29 1.23
CA ILE A 44 -20.98 -1.90 1.66
C ILE A 44 -19.63 -1.29 2.01
N ARG A 45 -19.10 -0.41 1.16
CA ARG A 45 -17.86 0.31 1.46
C ARG A 45 -18.02 1.25 2.64
N GLY A 46 -17.11 1.16 3.62
CA GLY A 46 -17.06 2.01 4.81
C GLY A 46 -17.86 1.49 6.00
N ALA A 47 -18.59 0.36 5.85
CA ALA A 47 -19.30 -0.29 6.92
C ALA A 47 -18.46 -1.42 7.55
N LEU A 48 -18.62 -1.66 8.85
CA LEU A 48 -17.89 -2.65 9.63
C LEU A 48 -18.86 -3.71 10.20
N PRO A 49 -18.38 -4.93 10.44
CA PRO A 49 -19.20 -5.97 11.06
C PRO A 49 -19.86 -5.50 12.36
N THR A 50 -21.04 -6.01 12.67
CA THR A 50 -21.89 -5.65 13.81
C THR A 50 -22.53 -4.26 13.78
N GLU A 51 -22.22 -3.44 12.77
CA GLU A 51 -22.84 -2.13 12.63
C GLU A 51 -24.26 -2.21 12.08
N HIS A 52 -25.09 -1.28 12.55
CA HIS A 52 -26.39 -1.02 11.95
C HIS A 52 -26.24 0.18 11.02
N VAL A 53 -26.51 -0.01 9.74
CA VAL A 53 -26.23 1.00 8.72
C VAL A 53 -27.36 1.10 7.69
N THR A 54 -27.45 2.24 7.03
CA THR A 54 -28.12 2.38 5.76
C THR A 54 -27.07 2.60 4.65
N TYR A 55 -27.42 2.27 3.41
CA TYR A 55 -26.50 2.38 2.30
C TYR A 55 -27.21 2.85 1.03
N ILE A 56 -26.43 3.32 0.06
CA ILE A 56 -26.87 3.61 -1.31
C ILE A 56 -26.14 2.68 -2.26
N LEU A 57 -26.90 2.06 -3.18
CA LEU A 57 -26.34 1.18 -4.19
C LEU A 57 -25.48 1.97 -5.18
N THR A 58 -24.27 1.47 -5.44
CA THR A 58 -23.35 1.99 -6.46
C THR A 58 -23.30 1.08 -7.69
N ARG A 59 -23.60 -0.20 -7.50
CA ARG A 59 -23.70 -1.20 -8.59
C ARG A 59 -24.67 -2.29 -8.21
N ASP A 60 -25.57 -2.64 -9.10
CA ASP A 60 -26.51 -3.75 -8.90
C ASP A 60 -26.31 -4.84 -9.97
N LYS A 61 -26.03 -6.07 -9.52
CA LYS A 61 -25.89 -7.28 -10.32
C LYS A 61 -26.88 -8.34 -9.85
N ALA A 62 -27.11 -9.37 -10.66
CA ALA A 62 -28.08 -10.43 -10.34
C ALA A 62 -27.76 -11.14 -9.02
N ARG A 63 -26.47 -11.47 -8.75
CA ARG A 63 -26.03 -12.26 -7.59
C ARG A 63 -25.51 -11.41 -6.44
N PHE A 64 -25.07 -10.18 -6.68
CA PHE A 64 -24.52 -9.29 -5.64
C PHE A 64 -24.77 -7.83 -5.99
N ALA A 65 -24.69 -6.97 -4.98
CA ALA A 65 -24.67 -5.53 -5.17
C ALA A 65 -23.45 -4.91 -4.50
N LYS A 66 -22.99 -3.75 -5.00
CA LYS A 66 -22.02 -2.89 -4.31
C LYS A 66 -22.73 -1.62 -3.86
N ALA A 67 -22.37 -1.17 -2.68
CA ALA A 67 -22.99 -0.03 -2.03
C ALA A 67 -21.94 0.83 -1.32
N LYS A 68 -22.36 2.03 -0.93
CA LYS A 68 -21.60 2.93 -0.07
C LYS A 68 -22.43 3.20 1.20
N LEU A 69 -21.78 3.17 2.35
CA LEU A 69 -22.37 3.58 3.62
C LEU A 69 -22.99 4.97 3.46
N GLN A 70 -24.27 5.11 3.84
CA GLN A 70 -25.00 6.38 3.85
C GLN A 70 -25.11 6.94 5.25
N ARG A 71 -25.68 6.18 6.17
CA ARG A 71 -25.79 6.54 7.59
C ARG A 71 -25.33 5.40 8.49
N LEU A 72 -24.61 5.76 9.52
CA LEU A 72 -24.19 4.88 10.61
C LEU A 72 -25.20 5.07 11.76
N ILE A 73 -26.03 4.08 11.99
CA ILE A 73 -27.08 4.13 13.02
C ILE A 73 -26.52 3.67 14.37
N LYS A 74 -25.79 2.54 14.36
CA LYS A 74 -25.13 2.00 15.55
C LYS A 74 -23.71 1.59 15.16
N PRO A 75 -22.66 2.27 15.66
CA PRO A 75 -21.28 1.93 15.37
C PRO A 75 -20.86 0.65 16.07
N ALA A 76 -19.87 -0.06 15.48
CA ALA A 76 -19.14 -1.11 16.15
C ALA A 76 -18.24 -0.52 17.24
N VAL A 77 -18.02 -1.28 18.32
CA VAL A 77 -17.16 -0.85 19.45
C VAL A 77 -15.70 -0.61 19.04
N TYR A 78 -15.24 -1.24 17.97
CA TYR A 78 -13.90 -1.15 17.41
C TYR A 78 -13.81 -0.18 16.21
N ARG A 79 -14.87 0.60 15.93
CA ARG A 79 -14.78 1.70 14.98
C ARG A 79 -13.96 2.84 15.59
N THR A 80 -13.00 3.34 14.82
CA THR A 80 -12.16 4.47 15.23
C THR A 80 -12.18 5.59 14.20
N GLN A 81 -11.76 6.78 14.63
CA GLN A 81 -11.58 7.91 13.72
C GLN A 81 -10.31 7.70 12.88
N PRO A 82 -10.39 7.70 11.54
CA PRO A 82 -9.20 7.65 10.69
C PRO A 82 -8.22 8.78 10.98
N LYS A 83 -6.93 8.46 11.11
CA LYS A 83 -5.88 9.45 11.29
C LYS A 83 -5.67 10.31 10.02
N CYS A 84 -5.81 9.69 8.85
CA CYS A 84 -5.60 10.33 7.56
C CYS A 84 -6.81 11.18 7.15
N LYS A 85 -6.59 12.47 6.87
CA LYS A 85 -7.64 13.42 6.46
C LYS A 85 -8.31 13.09 5.12
N VAL A 86 -7.61 12.36 4.25
CA VAL A 86 -8.12 11.95 2.93
C VAL A 86 -8.54 10.48 2.88
N PHE A 87 -8.70 9.83 4.05
CA PHE A 87 -9.26 8.49 4.11
C PHE A 87 -10.65 8.44 3.49
N GLY A 88 -10.93 7.39 2.73
CA GLY A 88 -12.20 7.25 2.00
C GLY A 88 -12.24 7.95 0.63
N ILE A 89 -11.33 8.91 0.37
CA ILE A 89 -11.09 9.53 -0.94
C ILE A 89 -9.90 8.85 -1.61
N CYS A 90 -8.73 8.88 -0.95
CA CYS A 90 -7.54 8.19 -1.40
C CYS A 90 -7.75 6.67 -1.40
N GLY A 91 -7.31 5.99 -2.48
CA GLY A 91 -7.39 4.53 -2.64
C GLY A 91 -6.29 3.74 -1.94
N GLY A 92 -5.34 4.40 -1.27
CA GLY A 92 -4.17 3.76 -0.67
C GLY A 92 -4.45 2.98 0.62
N CYS A 93 -5.55 3.28 1.33
CA CYS A 93 -5.92 2.64 2.59
C CYS A 93 -7.41 2.30 2.63
N SER A 94 -7.75 1.13 3.17
CA SER A 94 -9.13 0.65 3.26
C SER A 94 -9.67 0.48 4.69
N MET A 95 -8.80 0.40 5.72
CA MET A 95 -9.19 -0.03 7.07
C MET A 95 -8.88 0.97 8.20
N GLN A 96 -8.54 2.25 7.91
CA GLN A 96 -8.19 3.19 8.98
C GLN A 96 -9.33 3.55 9.94
N HIS A 97 -10.57 3.25 9.58
CA HIS A 97 -11.75 3.43 10.43
C HIS A 97 -11.99 2.24 11.38
N LEU A 98 -11.09 1.28 11.40
CA LEU A 98 -11.09 0.08 12.21
C LEU A 98 -9.89 0.10 13.15
N ASP A 99 -10.11 -0.19 14.43
CA ASP A 99 -9.04 -0.36 15.42
C ASP A 99 -7.98 -1.35 14.95
N PHE A 100 -6.71 -1.11 15.29
CA PHE A 100 -5.60 -1.90 14.77
C PHE A 100 -5.66 -3.37 15.20
N ALA A 101 -6.05 -3.66 16.44
CA ALA A 101 -6.20 -5.04 16.90
C ALA A 101 -7.34 -5.75 16.17
N ALA A 102 -8.44 -5.03 15.93
CA ALA A 102 -9.56 -5.54 15.16
C ALA A 102 -9.21 -5.76 13.68
N GLN A 103 -8.33 -4.93 13.08
CA GLN A 103 -7.81 -5.17 11.73
C GLN A 103 -7.09 -6.52 11.64
N ILE A 104 -6.27 -6.85 12.64
CA ILE A 104 -5.53 -8.12 12.70
C ILE A 104 -6.52 -9.29 12.83
N ALA A 105 -7.47 -9.21 13.76
CA ALA A 105 -8.47 -10.26 14.00
C ALA A 105 -9.34 -10.51 12.77
N ILE A 106 -9.77 -9.45 12.07
CA ILE A 106 -10.59 -9.59 10.86
C ILE A 106 -9.79 -10.20 9.71
N LYS A 107 -8.53 -9.79 9.50
CA LYS A 107 -7.69 -10.40 8.47
C LYS A 107 -7.44 -11.88 8.72
N GLN A 108 -7.22 -12.26 9.98
CA GLN A 108 -7.13 -13.67 10.36
C GLN A 108 -8.44 -14.39 10.08
N ARG A 109 -9.58 -13.81 10.48
CA ARG A 109 -10.90 -14.41 10.22
C ARG A 109 -11.15 -14.64 8.73
N VAL A 110 -10.79 -13.69 7.87
CA VAL A 110 -10.91 -13.87 6.40
C VAL A 110 -10.07 -15.03 5.92
N LEU A 111 -8.81 -15.17 6.40
CA LEU A 111 -7.96 -16.32 6.06
C LEU A 111 -8.61 -17.65 6.47
N GLU A 112 -9.16 -17.74 7.69
CA GLU A 112 -9.82 -18.94 8.18
C GLU A 112 -11.07 -19.27 7.36
N ASP A 113 -11.87 -18.27 7.01
CA ASP A 113 -13.06 -18.42 6.16
C ASP A 113 -12.68 -18.87 4.75
N ASP A 114 -11.62 -18.35 4.15
CA ASP A 114 -11.13 -18.75 2.83
C ASP A 114 -10.59 -20.19 2.84
N LEU A 115 -9.83 -20.57 3.86
CA LEU A 115 -9.38 -21.97 4.05
C LEU A 115 -10.58 -22.92 4.10
N TRP A 116 -11.63 -22.57 4.85
CA TRP A 116 -12.80 -23.40 4.98
C TRP A 116 -13.71 -23.40 3.75
N HIS A 117 -14.07 -22.20 3.24
CA HIS A 117 -15.09 -22.09 2.18
C HIS A 117 -14.53 -22.37 0.79
N ILE A 118 -13.28 -21.98 0.52
CA ILE A 118 -12.62 -22.15 -0.78
C ILE A 118 -11.77 -23.42 -0.77
N GLY A 119 -10.87 -23.53 0.19
CA GLY A 119 -9.93 -24.64 0.28
C GLY A 119 -10.54 -25.93 0.78
N ARG A 120 -11.68 -25.88 1.48
CA ARG A 120 -12.29 -27.01 2.22
C ARG A 120 -11.32 -27.64 3.21
N LEU A 121 -10.43 -26.82 3.77
CA LEU A 121 -9.40 -27.21 4.71
C LEU A 121 -9.69 -26.61 6.08
N LYS A 122 -9.34 -27.36 7.11
CA LYS A 122 -9.29 -26.90 8.48
C LYS A 122 -7.86 -27.02 8.97
N ALA A 123 -7.26 -25.90 9.36
CA ALA A 123 -5.93 -25.92 9.94
C ALA A 123 -5.94 -26.65 11.29
N GLU A 124 -4.93 -27.47 11.57
CA GLU A 124 -4.75 -28.12 12.87
C GLU A 124 -4.34 -27.09 13.92
N GLU A 125 -3.49 -26.14 13.53
CA GLU A 125 -3.03 -25.04 14.37
C GLU A 125 -3.09 -23.73 13.59
N ILE A 126 -3.56 -22.68 14.25
CA ILE A 126 -3.51 -21.31 13.75
C ILE A 126 -2.58 -20.51 14.65
N MET A 127 -1.44 -20.15 14.09
CA MET A 127 -0.43 -19.38 14.81
C MET A 127 -0.90 -17.95 15.04
N ARG A 128 -0.31 -17.30 16.05
CA ARG A 128 -0.54 -15.86 16.29
C ARG A 128 -0.11 -15.05 15.08
N PRO A 129 -0.94 -14.11 14.62
CA PRO A 129 -0.60 -13.24 13.51
C PRO A 129 0.61 -12.37 13.83
N ILE A 130 1.45 -12.11 12.82
CA ILE A 130 2.54 -11.16 12.92
C ILE A 130 1.96 -9.77 12.75
N ALA A 131 2.14 -8.92 13.75
CA ALA A 131 1.77 -7.52 13.71
C ALA A 131 3.03 -6.64 13.64
N GLY A 132 2.92 -5.51 13.00
CA GLY A 132 3.99 -4.50 12.89
C GLY A 132 3.47 -3.11 13.18
N PRO A 133 4.29 -2.07 12.88
CA PRO A 133 3.85 -0.70 13.05
C PRO A 133 2.60 -0.42 12.21
N ALA A 134 1.62 0.26 12.80
CA ALA A 134 0.38 0.65 12.14
C ALA A 134 0.57 1.80 11.14
N TRP A 135 1.61 2.61 11.34
CA TRP A 135 1.90 3.84 10.63
C TRP A 135 3.36 3.88 10.18
N GLU A 136 3.67 4.72 9.18
CA GLU A 136 5.04 4.97 8.67
C GLU A 136 5.79 3.71 8.21
N TYR A 137 5.07 2.62 7.96
CA TYR A 137 5.65 1.31 7.63
C TYR A 137 5.99 1.13 6.16
N ARG A 138 5.42 1.97 5.27
CA ARG A 138 5.52 1.78 3.82
C ARG A 138 6.75 2.48 3.26
N HIS A 139 7.86 1.76 3.20
CA HIS A 139 9.15 2.28 2.76
C HIS A 139 9.30 2.38 1.23
N ARG A 140 8.32 1.96 0.47
CA ARG A 140 8.31 2.09 -0.98
C ARG A 140 6.90 2.40 -1.50
N GLY A 141 6.84 3.26 -2.52
CA GLY A 141 5.57 3.58 -3.14
C GLY A 141 5.74 4.39 -4.41
N ARG A 142 4.63 4.48 -5.15
CA ARG A 142 4.51 5.26 -6.37
C ARG A 142 3.49 6.35 -6.16
N LEU A 143 3.94 7.59 -6.22
CA LEU A 143 3.10 8.78 -6.21
C LEU A 143 2.75 9.13 -7.64
N SER A 144 1.49 9.31 -7.92
CA SER A 144 1.00 9.83 -9.19
C SER A 144 1.08 11.35 -9.19
N VAL A 145 1.39 11.91 -10.34
CA VAL A 145 1.52 13.35 -10.54
C VAL A 145 0.54 13.78 -11.61
N ILE A 146 -0.17 14.88 -11.37
CA ILE A 146 -1.08 15.47 -12.34
C ILE A 146 -1.03 16.99 -12.29
N ASP A 147 -0.81 17.63 -13.43
CA ASP A 147 -0.90 19.08 -13.52
C ASP A 147 -2.38 19.54 -13.44
N ARG A 148 -2.69 20.29 -12.42
CA ARG A 148 -3.98 20.95 -12.19
C ARG A 148 -3.83 22.48 -12.06
N SER A 149 -2.71 23.03 -12.52
CA SER A 149 -2.40 24.47 -12.40
C SER A 149 -3.51 25.35 -12.96
N ILE A 150 -4.15 24.98 -14.07
CA ILE A 150 -5.27 25.73 -14.65
C ILE A 150 -6.52 25.68 -13.74
N LYS A 151 -6.81 24.54 -13.11
CA LYS A 151 -8.06 24.35 -12.33
C LYS A 151 -7.91 24.63 -10.83
N LYS A 152 -6.73 24.31 -10.28
CA LYS A 152 -6.45 24.39 -8.84
C LYS A 152 -5.24 25.24 -8.49
N GLY A 153 -4.57 25.85 -9.49
CA GLY A 153 -3.37 26.67 -9.28
C GLY A 153 -2.12 25.86 -8.90
N THR A 154 -2.16 24.53 -8.97
CA THR A 154 -1.06 23.68 -8.50
C THR A 154 -0.99 22.34 -9.23
N VAL A 155 0.18 21.72 -9.17
CA VAL A 155 0.37 20.29 -9.48
C VAL A 155 -0.06 19.48 -8.26
N LEU A 156 -0.71 18.34 -8.47
CA LEU A 156 -1.00 17.38 -7.41
C LEU A 156 0.00 16.24 -7.47
N VAL A 157 0.54 15.88 -6.30
CA VAL A 157 1.41 14.71 -6.08
C VAL A 157 0.78 13.89 -4.96
N GLY A 158 0.54 12.59 -5.20
CA GLY A 158 -0.10 11.73 -4.21
C GLY A 158 -0.56 10.40 -4.78
N PHE A 159 -1.38 9.68 -4.05
CA PHE A 159 -1.98 8.43 -4.52
C PHE A 159 -3.28 8.71 -5.27
N HIS A 160 -3.69 7.77 -6.13
CA HIS A 160 -4.98 7.85 -6.80
C HIS A 160 -6.14 7.82 -5.81
N GLU A 161 -7.21 8.52 -6.17
CA GLU A 161 -8.50 8.35 -5.52
C GLU A 161 -9.02 6.92 -5.75
N HIS A 162 -9.90 6.47 -4.87
CA HIS A 162 -10.43 5.11 -4.95
C HIS A 162 -11.24 4.90 -6.25
N ASN A 163 -10.84 3.87 -7.03
CA ASN A 163 -11.44 3.52 -8.33
C ASN A 163 -11.52 4.69 -9.33
N SER A 164 -10.53 5.56 -9.30
CA SER A 164 -10.47 6.77 -10.12
C SER A 164 -9.08 6.96 -10.73
N ALA A 165 -9.02 7.66 -11.85
CA ALA A 165 -7.76 8.15 -12.43
C ALA A 165 -7.31 9.49 -11.83
N TYR A 166 -8.09 10.10 -10.94
CA TYR A 166 -7.72 11.33 -10.27
C TYR A 166 -6.71 11.08 -9.15
N VAL A 167 -5.86 12.05 -8.89
CA VAL A 167 -4.92 12.05 -7.76
C VAL A 167 -5.58 12.74 -6.58
N ALA A 168 -5.57 12.10 -5.43
CA ALA A 168 -6.10 12.65 -4.19
C ALA A 168 -5.31 13.91 -3.79
N ASP A 169 -6.02 14.97 -3.45
CA ASP A 169 -5.41 16.21 -2.98
C ASP A 169 -5.00 16.05 -1.51
N MET A 170 -3.77 15.62 -1.29
CA MET A 170 -3.26 15.25 0.02
C MET A 170 -1.98 16.01 0.37
N SER A 171 -1.89 16.54 1.57
CA SER A 171 -0.70 17.23 2.08
C SER A 171 0.17 16.35 2.98
N ALA A 172 -0.34 15.22 3.42
CA ALA A 172 0.35 14.25 4.27
C ALA A 172 -0.17 12.83 4.04
N CYS A 173 0.63 11.84 4.40
CA CYS A 173 0.26 10.42 4.35
C CYS A 173 0.80 9.69 5.57
N GLU A 174 -0.06 9.07 6.35
CA GLU A 174 0.27 8.46 7.64
C GLU A 174 0.96 7.09 7.52
N VAL A 175 0.88 6.44 6.34
CA VAL A 175 1.44 5.07 6.17
C VAL A 175 2.83 5.06 5.55
N ILE A 176 3.26 6.16 4.90
CA ILE A 176 4.64 6.31 4.42
C ILE A 176 5.49 6.98 5.51
N PRO A 177 6.83 6.79 5.51
CA PRO A 177 7.71 7.46 6.46
C PRO A 177 7.48 8.97 6.47
N LYS A 178 7.54 9.57 7.66
CA LYS A 178 7.30 11.01 7.82
C LYS A 178 8.21 11.84 6.90
N THR A 179 9.45 11.41 6.72
CA THR A 179 10.41 12.06 5.81
C THR A 179 9.93 12.14 4.35
N ILE A 180 9.16 11.14 3.88
CA ILE A 180 8.54 11.17 2.54
C ILE A 180 7.21 11.93 2.58
N SER A 181 6.44 11.76 3.65
CA SER A 181 5.16 12.47 3.81
C SER A 181 5.33 13.98 3.78
N ASP A 182 6.37 14.49 4.43
CA ASP A 182 6.71 15.92 4.48
C ASP A 182 7.15 16.47 3.11
N LEU A 183 7.59 15.60 2.18
CA LEU A 183 7.96 15.98 0.82
C LEU A 183 6.76 16.16 -0.13
N LEU A 184 5.55 15.77 0.24
CA LEU A 184 4.40 15.83 -0.69
C LEU A 184 4.13 17.24 -1.21
N ILE A 185 4.20 18.26 -0.37
CA ILE A 185 4.02 19.66 -0.78
C ILE A 185 5.27 20.18 -1.50
N PRO A 186 6.51 20.04 -0.98
CA PRO A 186 7.71 20.42 -1.73
C PRO A 186 7.81 19.78 -3.13
N LEU A 187 7.38 18.52 -3.29
CA LEU A 187 7.37 17.88 -4.61
C LEU A 187 6.34 18.50 -5.57
N ARG A 188 5.21 19.01 -5.08
CA ARG A 188 4.27 19.76 -5.93
C ARG A 188 4.90 21.05 -6.46
N GLU A 189 5.62 21.76 -5.60
CA GLU A 189 6.32 23.00 -5.94
C GLU A 189 7.44 22.72 -6.92
N LEU A 190 8.28 21.71 -6.65
CA LEU A 190 9.34 21.27 -7.54
C LEU A 190 8.79 20.95 -8.93
N VAL A 191 7.84 20.01 -9.04
CA VAL A 191 7.29 19.61 -10.34
C VAL A 191 6.59 20.78 -11.01
N GLY A 192 5.87 21.61 -10.28
CA GLY A 192 5.23 22.82 -10.80
C GLY A 192 6.19 23.83 -11.42
N SER A 193 7.45 23.85 -10.96
CA SER A 193 8.52 24.71 -11.47
C SER A 193 9.20 24.17 -12.74
N LEU A 194 9.06 22.85 -13.02
CA LEU A 194 9.71 22.26 -14.20
C LEU A 194 9.05 22.71 -15.50
N SER A 195 9.87 22.84 -16.55
CA SER A 195 9.40 23.19 -17.90
C SER A 195 8.44 22.13 -18.48
N ILE A 196 8.57 20.88 -18.01
CA ILE A 196 7.79 19.72 -18.44
C ILE A 196 6.80 19.24 -17.37
N ARG A 197 6.28 20.12 -16.49
CA ARG A 197 5.42 19.77 -15.35
C ARG A 197 4.23 18.88 -15.68
N ASP A 198 3.67 18.99 -16.88
CA ASP A 198 2.56 18.17 -17.39
C ASP A 198 3.01 16.82 -17.98
N ARG A 199 4.32 16.58 -18.04
CA ARG A 199 5.00 15.40 -18.59
C ARG A 199 5.77 14.59 -17.55
N VAL A 200 5.52 14.83 -16.28
CA VAL A 200 6.00 14.05 -15.13
C VAL A 200 4.83 13.27 -14.56
N PRO A 201 4.55 12.03 -15.02
CA PRO A 201 3.33 11.31 -14.61
C PRO A 201 3.43 10.68 -13.23
N GLN A 202 4.66 10.40 -12.75
CA GLN A 202 4.85 9.71 -11.48
C GLN A 202 6.21 9.97 -10.85
N ILE A 203 6.27 9.84 -9.53
CA ILE A 203 7.47 9.83 -8.71
C ILE A 203 7.41 8.57 -7.85
N GLU A 204 8.38 7.65 -8.00
CA GLU A 204 8.52 6.53 -7.07
C GLU A 204 9.47 6.93 -5.94
N PHE A 205 9.19 6.49 -4.74
CA PHE A 205 10.11 6.62 -3.61
C PHE A 205 10.52 5.25 -3.09
N ALA A 206 11.76 5.14 -2.70
CA ALA A 206 12.30 4.01 -1.96
C ALA A 206 13.09 4.54 -0.75
N VAL A 207 12.94 3.87 0.38
CA VAL A 207 13.67 4.16 1.61
C VAL A 207 14.45 2.92 2.00
N GLY A 208 15.76 3.03 2.03
CA GLY A 208 16.67 1.95 2.43
C GLY A 208 17.54 2.37 3.63
N ASP A 209 18.38 1.46 4.06
CA ASP A 209 19.39 1.74 5.05
C ASP A 209 20.61 2.36 4.39
N SER A 210 21.35 3.19 5.13
CA SER A 210 22.61 3.80 4.70
C SER A 210 23.75 2.76 4.73
N PRO A 211 24.64 2.76 3.73
CA PRO A 211 25.87 2.00 3.84
C PRO A 211 26.88 2.64 4.83
N ASN A 212 27.52 1.80 5.63
CA ASN A 212 28.91 1.89 6.01
C ASN A 212 29.44 2.59 7.24
N THR A 213 28.72 3.28 8.09
CA THR A 213 29.34 3.62 9.37
C THR A 213 28.46 3.24 10.55
N PRO A 214 29.02 2.88 11.72
CA PRO A 214 28.22 2.67 12.93
C PRO A 214 27.32 3.86 13.26
N GLU A 215 27.77 5.06 12.97
CA GLU A 215 27.05 6.32 13.15
C GLU A 215 25.93 6.49 12.13
N ASP A 216 26.12 6.00 10.89
CA ASP A 216 25.14 6.08 9.80
C ASP A 216 24.14 4.91 9.76
N ARG A 217 24.31 3.87 10.58
CA ARG A 217 23.39 2.70 10.56
C ARG A 217 21.95 3.03 10.91
N THR A 218 21.71 4.14 11.54
CA THR A 218 20.36 4.64 11.86
C THR A 218 19.80 5.57 10.80
N LYS A 219 20.68 6.15 9.95
CA LYS A 219 20.27 7.06 8.88
C LYS A 219 19.65 6.27 7.74
N LYS A 220 18.47 6.70 7.30
CA LYS A 220 17.81 6.12 6.13
C LYS A 220 18.21 6.90 4.87
N HIS A 221 18.44 6.17 3.79
CA HIS A 221 18.59 6.73 2.45
C HIS A 221 17.23 6.79 1.75
N ILE A 222 16.95 7.95 1.16
CA ILE A 222 15.75 8.18 0.36
C ILE A 222 16.18 8.30 -1.09
N ALA A 223 15.56 7.55 -1.98
CA ALA A 223 15.66 7.73 -3.42
C ALA A 223 14.30 8.07 -4.01
N LEU A 224 14.27 9.10 -4.86
CA LEU A 224 13.12 9.49 -5.67
C LEU A 224 13.41 9.18 -7.14
N VAL A 225 12.60 8.31 -7.76
CA VAL A 225 12.69 8.03 -9.21
C VAL A 225 11.64 8.90 -9.90
N ILE A 226 12.11 9.91 -10.63
CA ILE A 226 11.25 10.85 -11.35
C ILE A 226 11.09 10.36 -12.78
N ARG A 227 9.88 9.92 -13.14
CA ARG A 227 9.56 9.56 -14.51
C ARG A 227 9.23 10.81 -15.31
N HIS A 228 9.90 10.99 -16.45
CA HIS A 228 9.68 12.10 -17.35
C HIS A 228 9.45 11.62 -18.79
N LEU A 229 8.50 12.22 -19.48
CA LEU A 229 8.11 11.83 -20.84
C LEU A 229 8.74 12.70 -21.92
N LEU A 230 9.41 13.78 -21.53
CA LEU A 230 10.17 14.67 -22.40
C LEU A 230 11.55 14.93 -21.79
N PRO A 231 12.56 15.32 -22.61
CA PRO A 231 13.86 15.71 -22.10
C PRO A 231 13.77 16.88 -21.10
N LEU A 232 14.58 16.81 -20.05
CA LEU A 232 14.74 17.88 -19.06
C LEU A 232 15.73 18.93 -19.58
N THR A 233 15.43 20.20 -19.35
CA THR A 233 16.34 21.31 -19.62
C THR A 233 17.44 21.38 -18.57
N LYS A 234 18.51 22.13 -18.83
CA LYS A 234 19.54 22.38 -17.81
C LYS A 234 18.95 23.01 -16.56
N THR A 235 18.07 23.99 -16.71
CA THR A 235 17.37 24.63 -15.57
C THR A 235 16.52 23.64 -14.78
N ASP A 236 15.87 22.66 -15.43
CA ASP A 236 15.14 21.63 -14.73
C ASP A 236 16.09 20.73 -13.92
N LEU A 237 17.21 20.35 -14.51
CA LEU A 237 18.24 19.53 -13.83
C LEU A 237 18.84 20.27 -12.63
N ASP A 238 19.18 21.56 -12.78
CA ASP A 238 19.67 22.39 -11.67
C ASP A 238 18.67 22.42 -10.49
N ARG A 239 17.36 22.60 -10.79
CA ARG A 239 16.29 22.58 -9.76
C ARG A 239 16.17 21.23 -9.06
N LEU A 240 16.28 20.13 -9.80
CA LEU A 240 16.25 18.78 -9.24
C LEU A 240 17.47 18.54 -8.33
N GLU A 241 18.65 18.98 -8.72
CA GLU A 241 19.87 18.86 -7.93
C GLU A 241 19.79 19.69 -6.64
N ASP A 242 19.30 20.93 -6.72
CA ASP A 242 19.10 21.80 -5.56
C ASP A 242 18.10 21.20 -4.58
N PHE A 243 17.00 20.64 -5.08
CA PHE A 243 16.02 19.93 -4.27
C PHE A 243 16.62 18.71 -3.57
N ALA A 244 17.43 17.92 -4.28
CA ALA A 244 18.09 16.76 -3.70
C ALA A 244 19.04 17.14 -2.57
N LYS A 245 19.83 18.21 -2.75
CA LYS A 245 20.73 18.77 -1.73
C LYS A 245 19.97 19.30 -0.53
N GLN A 246 18.92 20.09 -0.76
CA GLN A 246 18.12 20.71 0.30
C GLN A 246 17.47 19.65 1.21
N HIS A 247 17.02 18.53 0.63
CA HIS A 247 16.29 17.49 1.36
C HIS A 247 17.15 16.25 1.69
N GLU A 248 18.45 16.29 1.42
CA GLU A 248 19.41 15.18 1.66
C GLU A 248 18.94 13.84 1.09
N LEU A 249 18.51 13.83 -0.17
CA LEU A 249 18.00 12.63 -0.84
C LEU A 249 18.63 12.40 -2.21
N GLY A 250 18.43 11.19 -2.75
CA GLY A 250 18.86 10.86 -4.09
C GLY A 250 17.74 11.03 -5.11
N ILE A 251 18.11 11.51 -6.29
CA ILE A 251 17.21 11.58 -7.45
C ILE A 251 17.74 10.66 -8.54
N TRP A 252 16.81 9.88 -9.07
CA TRP A 252 16.96 9.04 -10.26
C TRP A 252 16.03 9.56 -11.34
N LEU A 253 16.47 9.52 -12.59
CA LEU A 253 15.70 9.94 -13.76
C LEU A 253 15.31 8.72 -14.59
N GLN A 254 14.04 8.65 -14.97
CA GLN A 254 13.47 7.55 -15.74
C GLN A 254 12.73 8.09 -16.97
N ALA A 255 13.32 7.90 -18.15
CA ALA A 255 12.75 8.37 -19.42
C ALA A 255 11.76 7.38 -20.07
N GLY A 256 11.76 6.12 -19.65
CA GLY A 256 10.96 5.05 -20.27
C GLY A 256 10.49 4.01 -19.25
N GLY A 257 10.78 2.73 -19.51
CA GLY A 257 10.52 1.63 -18.59
C GLY A 257 11.44 1.64 -17.36
N PRO A 258 11.23 0.75 -16.38
CA PRO A 258 12.04 0.70 -15.15
C PRO A 258 13.53 0.55 -15.41
N GLU A 259 13.92 -0.13 -16.48
CA GLU A 259 15.31 -0.35 -16.92
C GLU A 259 16.03 0.93 -17.36
N THR A 260 15.28 2.02 -17.62
CA THR A 260 15.86 3.32 -18.01
C THR A 260 16.16 4.20 -16.80
N ALA A 261 15.80 3.77 -15.60
CA ALA A 261 16.08 4.52 -14.38
C ALA A 261 17.58 4.57 -14.10
N LYS A 262 18.14 5.78 -14.00
CA LYS A 262 19.57 6.02 -13.75
C LYS A 262 19.74 7.02 -12.62
N PRO A 263 20.77 6.86 -11.76
CA PRO A 263 21.08 7.84 -10.75
C PRO A 263 21.44 9.16 -11.41
N PHE A 264 20.87 10.24 -10.91
CA PHE A 264 21.15 11.60 -11.34
C PHE A 264 21.97 12.34 -10.29
N TYR A 265 21.48 12.37 -9.05
CA TYR A 265 22.18 13.02 -7.95
C TYR A 265 21.88 12.30 -6.61
N PRO A 266 22.95 12.03 -5.81
CA PRO A 266 24.33 11.95 -6.26
C PRO A 266 24.51 10.85 -7.32
N SER A 267 25.59 10.92 -8.11
CA SER A 267 25.85 9.94 -9.18
C SER A 267 26.09 8.52 -8.67
N GLU A 268 26.59 8.42 -7.45
CA GLU A 268 26.75 7.15 -6.74
C GLU A 268 25.82 7.13 -5.52
N GLN A 269 24.88 6.22 -5.53
CA GLN A 269 23.94 6.02 -4.45
C GLN A 269 23.70 4.54 -4.23
N GLN A 270 24.01 4.07 -3.05
CA GLN A 270 23.75 2.70 -2.64
C GLN A 270 22.66 2.68 -1.58
N MET A 271 21.65 1.86 -1.79
CA MET A 271 20.61 1.56 -0.81
C MET A 271 20.79 0.14 -0.31
N LEU A 272 20.59 -0.07 0.99
CA LEU A 272 20.70 -1.39 1.60
C LEU A 272 19.34 -1.80 2.21
N TYR A 273 19.06 -3.08 2.09
CA TYR A 273 17.99 -3.74 2.83
C TYR A 273 18.62 -4.72 3.83
N ARG A 274 18.41 -4.47 5.12
CA ARG A 274 19.09 -5.23 6.17
C ARG A 274 18.19 -6.25 6.83
N LEU A 275 18.79 -7.44 7.09
CA LEU A 275 18.25 -8.47 7.98
C LEU A 275 19.25 -8.69 9.12
N PRO A 276 19.17 -7.85 10.19
CA PRO A 276 20.20 -7.80 11.25
C PRO A 276 20.41 -9.12 11.99
N GLU A 277 19.32 -9.87 12.20
CA GLU A 277 19.37 -11.19 12.86
C GLU A 277 20.31 -12.18 12.17
N PHE A 278 20.42 -12.07 10.84
CA PHE A 278 21.27 -12.95 10.01
C PHE A 278 22.58 -12.29 9.60
N GLY A 279 22.84 -11.05 10.00
CA GLY A 279 24.01 -10.29 9.59
C GLY A 279 24.04 -9.97 8.09
N ILE A 280 22.88 -9.93 7.43
CA ILE A 280 22.77 -9.78 5.98
C ILE A 280 22.46 -8.33 5.61
N GLU A 281 23.19 -7.84 4.63
CA GLU A 281 22.97 -6.56 3.96
C GLU A 281 22.81 -6.82 2.45
N MET A 282 21.66 -6.43 1.89
CA MET A 282 21.34 -6.62 0.48
C MET A 282 21.33 -5.28 -0.22
N PRO A 283 22.31 -5.00 -1.12
CA PRO A 283 22.21 -3.83 -1.99
C PRO A 283 21.01 -3.96 -2.91
N PHE A 284 20.28 -2.86 -3.10
CA PHE A 284 19.15 -2.84 -4.04
C PHE A 284 19.03 -1.49 -4.76
N LEU A 285 18.41 -1.52 -5.94
CA LEU A 285 18.06 -0.33 -6.71
C LEU A 285 16.65 0.16 -6.30
N PRO A 286 16.36 1.46 -6.38
CA PRO A 286 15.03 1.98 -6.06
C PRO A 286 13.91 1.38 -6.92
N THR A 287 14.26 0.76 -8.06
CA THR A 287 13.35 0.03 -8.94
C THR A 287 13.17 -1.45 -8.59
N ASP A 288 14.04 -2.03 -7.75
CA ASP A 288 13.95 -3.43 -7.34
C ASP A 288 12.76 -3.66 -6.39
N PHE A 289 12.19 -4.85 -6.45
CA PHE A 289 11.14 -5.21 -5.52
C PHE A 289 11.72 -5.45 -4.11
N THR A 290 11.22 -4.71 -3.15
CA THR A 290 11.46 -4.93 -1.71
C THR A 290 10.15 -4.98 -0.95
N GLN A 291 10.11 -5.69 0.18
CA GLN A 291 8.95 -5.71 1.05
C GLN A 291 8.71 -4.31 1.64
N VAL A 292 7.50 -3.79 1.47
CA VAL A 292 7.19 -2.40 1.84
C VAL A 292 7.19 -2.15 3.35
N ASN A 293 6.92 -3.18 4.15
CA ASN A 293 6.96 -3.14 5.61
C ASN A 293 8.18 -3.88 6.12
N HIS A 294 9.30 -3.18 6.29
CA HIS A 294 10.57 -3.75 6.69
C HIS A 294 10.50 -4.44 8.06
N ALA A 295 9.80 -3.84 9.03
CA ALA A 295 9.67 -4.41 10.37
C ALA A 295 8.91 -5.74 10.38
N VAL A 296 7.79 -5.82 9.65
CA VAL A 296 7.04 -7.08 9.50
C VAL A 296 7.87 -8.11 8.73
N ASN A 297 8.61 -7.67 7.70
CA ASN A 297 9.43 -8.59 6.90
C ASN A 297 10.53 -9.26 7.73
N GLN A 298 11.23 -8.52 8.60
CA GLN A 298 12.26 -9.11 9.48
C GLN A 298 11.68 -10.22 10.35
N VAL A 299 10.55 -9.98 11.01
CA VAL A 299 9.87 -11.00 11.83
C VAL A 299 9.35 -12.15 10.98
N LEU A 300 8.83 -11.87 9.77
CA LEU A 300 8.33 -12.90 8.85
C LEU A 300 9.45 -13.84 8.40
N VAL A 301 10.61 -13.31 8.01
CA VAL A 301 11.77 -14.10 7.59
C VAL A 301 12.24 -14.98 8.74
N SER A 302 12.46 -14.40 9.93
CA SER A 302 12.85 -15.15 11.14
C SER A 302 11.86 -16.27 11.45
N LYS A 303 10.57 -15.99 11.45
CA LYS A 303 9.53 -16.98 11.71
C LYS A 303 9.50 -18.09 10.64
N ALA A 304 9.62 -17.72 9.37
CA ALA A 304 9.65 -18.70 8.29
C ALA A 304 10.84 -19.67 8.42
N LEU A 305 12.05 -19.16 8.69
CA LEU A 305 13.22 -20.00 8.88
C LEU A 305 13.07 -20.93 10.10
N SER A 306 12.53 -20.40 11.19
CA SER A 306 12.27 -21.22 12.38
C SER A 306 11.29 -22.37 12.12
N LEU A 307 10.31 -22.16 11.22
CA LEU A 307 9.34 -23.20 10.85
C LEU A 307 9.88 -24.20 9.81
N LEU A 308 10.84 -23.78 8.99
CA LEU A 308 11.48 -24.67 8.02
C LEU A 308 12.40 -25.70 8.69
N GLU A 309 12.88 -25.44 9.91
CA GLU A 309 13.76 -26.32 10.67
C GLU A 309 14.95 -26.85 9.84
N ILE A 310 15.56 -25.95 9.08
CA ILE A 310 16.64 -26.28 8.12
C ILE A 310 17.77 -27.01 8.77
N LYS A 311 18.22 -28.14 8.10
CA LYS A 311 19.37 -28.92 8.55
C LYS A 311 20.61 -28.55 7.74
N PRO A 312 21.82 -28.57 8.35
CA PRO A 312 23.06 -28.18 7.69
C PRO A 312 23.46 -29.04 6.47
N ASN A 313 22.85 -30.20 6.27
CA ASN A 313 23.10 -31.09 5.14
C ASN A 313 22.05 -30.96 4.02
N GLU A 314 21.04 -30.10 4.17
CA GLU A 314 19.98 -29.96 3.19
C GLU A 314 20.36 -29.03 2.05
N ARG A 315 19.79 -29.31 0.87
CA ARG A 315 19.84 -28.48 -0.32
C ARG A 315 18.44 -27.93 -0.54
N ILE A 316 18.32 -26.61 -0.63
CA ILE A 316 17.03 -25.91 -0.68
C ILE A 316 16.95 -25.13 -1.99
N ILE A 317 15.77 -25.10 -2.59
CA ILE A 317 15.46 -24.27 -3.77
C ILE A 317 14.53 -23.15 -3.33
N ASP A 318 14.94 -21.92 -3.56
CA ASP A 318 14.11 -20.73 -3.42
C ASP A 318 13.65 -20.24 -4.79
N LEU A 319 12.35 -20.38 -5.07
CA LEU A 319 11.75 -19.95 -6.33
C LEU A 319 11.28 -18.51 -6.22
N PHE A 320 11.63 -17.69 -7.23
CA PHE A 320 11.31 -16.26 -7.28
C PHE A 320 12.01 -15.45 -6.18
N CYS A 321 13.27 -15.74 -5.93
CA CYS A 321 14.09 -15.24 -4.83
C CYS A 321 14.19 -13.68 -4.75
N GLY A 322 13.97 -12.95 -5.84
CA GLY A 322 14.12 -11.49 -5.89
C GLY A 322 15.54 -11.06 -5.52
N ILE A 323 15.67 -10.14 -4.56
CA ILE A 323 16.98 -9.69 -4.05
C ILE A 323 17.60 -10.64 -3.02
N GLY A 324 16.99 -11.81 -2.80
CA GLY A 324 17.51 -12.81 -1.84
C GLY A 324 16.90 -12.73 -0.44
N ASN A 325 15.74 -12.14 -0.28
CA ASN A 325 15.12 -11.90 1.02
C ASN A 325 14.95 -13.15 1.91
N PHE A 326 14.72 -14.32 1.30
CA PHE A 326 14.71 -15.61 1.98
C PHE A 326 15.95 -16.45 1.66
N THR A 327 16.44 -16.38 0.41
CA THR A 327 17.60 -17.15 -0.06
C THR A 327 18.82 -16.94 0.83
N LEU A 328 19.18 -15.69 1.12
CA LEU A 328 20.38 -15.36 1.88
C LEU A 328 20.28 -15.83 3.35
N PRO A 329 19.19 -15.59 4.09
CA PRO A 329 19.00 -16.17 5.42
C PRO A 329 19.01 -17.71 5.42
N ILE A 330 18.38 -18.37 4.45
CA ILE A 330 18.38 -19.83 4.29
C ILE A 330 19.82 -20.33 4.10
N ALA A 331 20.62 -19.62 3.29
CA ALA A 331 22.01 -19.99 3.02
C ALA A 331 22.92 -19.93 4.25
N THR A 332 22.51 -19.23 5.33
CA THR A 332 23.26 -19.24 6.60
C THR A 332 23.10 -20.57 7.37
N GLN A 333 22.12 -21.41 7.00
CA GLN A 333 21.75 -22.63 7.74
C GLN A 333 21.84 -23.87 6.88
N ALA A 334 21.55 -23.78 5.58
CA ALA A 334 21.58 -24.93 4.65
C ALA A 334 22.98 -25.19 4.10
N LYS A 335 23.16 -26.42 3.55
CA LYS A 335 24.37 -26.76 2.81
C LYS A 335 24.50 -26.01 1.51
N GLU A 336 23.37 -25.80 0.83
CA GLU A 336 23.30 -25.16 -0.50
C GLU A 336 21.89 -24.62 -0.73
N VAL A 337 21.80 -23.44 -1.37
CA VAL A 337 20.53 -22.86 -1.77
C VAL A 337 20.56 -22.54 -3.26
#